data_d1929b3b4729cfc2ff1f773c2504f4a4
#
_entry.id   d1929b3b4729cfc2ff1f773c2504f4a4
#
_cell.length_a   1.000
_cell.length_b   1.000
_cell.length_c   1.000
_cell.angle_alpha   90.00
_cell.angle_beta   90.00
_cell.angle_gamma   90.00
#
_symmetry.space_group_name_H-M   'P 1'
#
loop_
_entity.id
_entity.type
_entity.pdbx_description
1 polymer ?
#
loop_
_entity_poly.entity_id
_entity_poly.type
_entity_poly.pdbx_seq_one_letter_code
_entity_poly.pdbx_strand_id
1 'polypeptide(L)'
;MEKDSVLEMRHIYKTFPGVKALQNVDFTLKKGEIHALMGENGAGKSTLIKVLTGVEEFETGEIMIDGCDHTIINRSPQEAQSRGISTVYQEVNLCPNLTVAENLFIGREPRKAGLIDWKTMNKRAAKLLQDLDIHADVTQT
;
A
#
# COMPACT_ATOMS: atom_id res chain seq x y z
N MET A 1 0.79 -20.01 -8.78
CA MET A 1 1.21 -19.67 -7.39
C MET A 1 1.64 -20.94 -6.65
N GLU A 2 2.68 -20.83 -5.83
CA GLU A 2 3.03 -21.91 -4.90
C GLU A 2 1.92 -22.10 -3.86
N LYS A 3 1.79 -23.35 -3.37
CA LYS A 3 0.86 -23.63 -2.28
C LYS A 3 1.29 -22.84 -1.05
N ASP A 4 0.38 -22.09 -0.43
CA ASP A 4 0.58 -21.21 0.72
C ASP A 4 1.23 -19.84 0.46
N SER A 5 1.54 -19.46 -0.78
CA SER A 5 1.96 -18.08 -1.08
C SER A 5 0.76 -17.13 -1.15
N VAL A 6 0.90 -15.93 -0.59
CA VAL A 6 -0.10 -14.84 -0.69
C VAL A 6 0.25 -13.84 -1.77
N LEU A 7 1.53 -13.76 -2.13
CA LEU A 7 2.06 -12.88 -3.16
C LEU A 7 3.22 -13.56 -3.86
N GLU A 8 3.22 -13.52 -5.18
CA GLU A 8 4.36 -13.88 -6.01
C GLU A 8 4.58 -12.81 -7.06
N MET A 9 5.82 -12.38 -7.19
CA MET A 9 6.32 -11.55 -8.27
C MET A 9 7.37 -12.37 -9.02
N ARG A 10 7.22 -12.52 -10.34
CA ARG A 10 8.10 -13.35 -11.15
C ARG A 10 8.67 -12.58 -12.32
N HIS A 11 9.96 -12.70 -12.55
CA HIS A 11 10.67 -12.13 -13.69
C HIS A 11 10.42 -10.63 -13.88
N ILE A 12 10.38 -9.87 -12.77
CA ILE A 12 10.09 -8.44 -12.80
C ILE A 12 11.28 -7.66 -13.37
N TYR A 13 11.00 -6.88 -14.41
CA TYR A 13 11.94 -5.93 -14.99
C TYR A 13 11.41 -4.51 -14.87
N LYS A 14 12.29 -3.60 -14.46
CA LYS A 14 12.02 -2.15 -14.41
C LYS A 14 13.30 -1.38 -14.68
N THR A 15 13.23 -0.47 -15.66
CA THR A 15 14.33 0.46 -15.94
C THR A 15 13.88 1.90 -15.74
N PHE A 16 14.83 2.75 -15.39
CA PHE A 16 14.71 4.20 -15.42
C PHE A 16 15.80 4.74 -16.34
N PRO A 17 15.73 5.99 -16.83
CA PRO A 17 16.78 6.57 -17.66
C PRO A 17 18.17 6.38 -17.04
N GLY A 18 19.02 5.56 -17.70
CA GLY A 18 20.37 5.25 -17.26
C GLY A 18 20.51 4.21 -16.12
N VAL A 19 19.41 3.67 -15.57
CA VAL A 19 19.47 2.72 -14.44
C VAL A 19 18.53 1.54 -14.68
N LYS A 20 19.07 0.33 -14.61
CA LYS A 20 18.30 -0.91 -14.56
C LYS A 20 17.99 -1.25 -13.10
N ALA A 21 16.83 -0.79 -12.62
CA ALA A 21 16.46 -0.88 -11.22
C ALA A 21 16.04 -2.30 -10.78
N LEU A 22 15.33 -3.03 -11.64
CA LEU A 22 14.98 -4.44 -11.41
C LEU A 22 15.33 -5.23 -12.67
N GLN A 23 16.03 -6.34 -12.49
CA GLN A 23 16.46 -7.20 -13.59
C GLN A 23 16.14 -8.66 -13.23
N ASN A 24 15.07 -9.19 -13.80
CA ASN A 24 14.63 -10.58 -13.56
C ASN A 24 14.44 -10.89 -12.06
N VAL A 25 13.77 -10.00 -11.36
CA VAL A 25 13.58 -10.12 -9.91
C VAL A 25 12.38 -10.99 -9.59
N ASP A 26 12.60 -11.99 -8.75
CA ASP A 26 11.56 -12.84 -8.18
C ASP A 26 11.40 -12.54 -6.70
N PHE A 27 10.15 -12.55 -6.23
CA PHE A 27 9.81 -12.35 -4.83
C PHE A 27 8.58 -13.17 -4.48
N THR A 28 8.63 -13.88 -3.37
CA THR A 28 7.51 -14.68 -2.87
C THR A 28 7.28 -14.38 -1.39
N LEU A 29 6.02 -14.17 -1.02
CA LEU A 29 5.58 -13.99 0.36
C LEU A 29 4.56 -15.07 0.71
N LYS A 30 4.77 -15.77 1.83
CA LYS A 30 3.88 -16.82 2.32
C LYS A 30 2.86 -16.27 3.32
N LYS A 31 1.77 -16.99 3.47
CA LYS A 31 0.72 -16.63 4.43
C LYS A 31 1.27 -16.61 5.86
N GLY A 32 1.06 -15.49 6.56
CA GLY A 32 1.54 -15.29 7.93
C GLY A 32 3.05 -15.05 8.05
N GLU A 33 3.78 -14.93 6.93
CA GLU A 33 5.22 -14.66 6.94
C GLU A 33 5.52 -13.19 7.23
N ILE A 34 6.58 -12.95 7.99
CA ILE A 34 7.26 -11.65 8.09
C ILE A 34 8.55 -11.74 7.28
N HIS A 35 8.57 -11.05 6.15
CA HIS A 35 9.69 -11.09 5.21
C HIS A 35 10.51 -9.79 5.24
N ALA A 36 11.81 -9.88 5.52
CA ALA A 36 12.72 -8.74 5.50
C ALA A 36 13.40 -8.60 4.14
N LEU A 37 13.15 -7.49 3.44
CA LEU A 37 13.81 -7.15 2.18
C LEU A 37 15.06 -6.32 2.46
N MET A 38 16.23 -6.94 2.39
CA MET A 38 17.53 -6.33 2.69
C MET A 38 18.36 -6.10 1.44
N GLY A 39 19.30 -5.15 1.49
CA GLY A 39 20.21 -4.82 0.40
C GLY A 39 20.74 -3.39 0.55
N GLU A 40 21.78 -3.06 -0.21
CA GLU A 40 22.38 -1.73 -0.23
C GLU A 40 21.42 -0.65 -0.78
N ASN A 41 21.75 0.62 -0.59
CA ASN A 41 21.04 1.71 -1.22
C ASN A 41 21.18 1.62 -2.74
N GLY A 42 20.07 1.74 -3.45
CA GLY A 42 20.04 1.53 -4.91
C GLY A 42 19.82 0.09 -5.37
N ALA A 43 19.76 -0.90 -4.46
CA ALA A 43 19.54 -2.32 -4.81
C ALA A 43 18.11 -2.64 -5.34
N GLY A 44 17.27 -1.64 -5.61
CA GLY A 44 15.93 -1.85 -6.18
C GLY A 44 14.81 -2.14 -5.16
N LYS A 45 15.08 -2.21 -3.85
CA LYS A 45 14.07 -2.53 -2.82
C LYS A 45 12.82 -1.63 -2.89
N SER A 46 13.04 -0.33 -2.87
CA SER A 46 11.93 0.65 -2.95
C SER A 46 11.22 0.60 -4.30
N THR A 47 11.94 0.29 -5.38
CA THR A 47 11.35 0.11 -6.71
C THR A 47 10.46 -1.11 -6.75
N LEU A 48 10.85 -2.22 -6.15
CA LEU A 48 10.03 -3.43 -6.07
C LEU A 48 8.70 -3.16 -5.32
N ILE A 49 8.78 -2.44 -4.19
CA ILE A 49 7.57 -2.04 -3.44
C ILE A 49 6.71 -1.07 -4.25
N LYS A 50 7.31 -0.10 -4.94
CA LYS A 50 6.57 0.84 -5.81
C LYS A 50 5.85 0.14 -6.96
N VAL A 51 6.49 -0.86 -7.57
CA VAL A 51 5.88 -1.73 -8.58
C VAL A 51 4.69 -2.49 -8.00
N LEU A 52 4.87 -3.13 -6.85
CA LEU A 52 3.81 -3.87 -6.18
C LEU A 52 2.61 -2.98 -5.83
N THR A 53 2.86 -1.76 -5.40
CA THR A 53 1.83 -0.80 -4.97
C THR A 53 1.25 0.04 -6.11
N GLY A 54 1.72 -0.13 -7.35
CA GLY A 54 1.22 0.61 -8.51
C GLY A 54 1.63 2.08 -8.57
N VAL A 55 2.67 2.47 -7.83
CA VAL A 55 3.32 3.79 -7.94
C VAL A 55 4.22 3.83 -9.18
N GLU A 56 4.82 2.70 -9.53
CA GLU A 56 5.63 2.51 -10.73
C GLU A 56 5.10 1.34 -11.55
N GLU A 57 5.06 1.49 -12.87
CA GLU A 57 4.77 0.39 -13.79
C GLU A 57 6.03 -0.44 -14.02
N PHE A 58 5.89 -1.74 -14.17
CA PHE A 58 6.97 -2.63 -14.59
C PHE A 58 6.88 -2.94 -16.10
N GLU A 59 8.00 -3.30 -16.70
CA GLU A 59 8.09 -3.54 -18.16
C GLU A 59 7.66 -4.94 -18.52
N THR A 60 8.16 -5.93 -17.79
CA THR A 60 7.83 -7.35 -17.98
C THR A 60 7.82 -8.05 -16.63
N GLY A 61 7.15 -9.19 -16.57
CA GLY A 61 7.01 -10.04 -15.39
C GLY A 61 5.56 -10.30 -15.04
N GLU A 62 5.35 -10.95 -13.91
CA GLU A 62 4.03 -11.34 -13.43
C GLU A 62 3.91 -11.05 -11.94
N ILE A 63 2.76 -10.55 -11.52
CA ILE A 63 2.42 -10.37 -10.10
C ILE A 63 1.14 -11.15 -9.84
N MET A 64 1.17 -12.06 -8.90
CA MET A 64 0.03 -12.89 -8.51
C MET A 64 -0.25 -12.72 -7.03
N ILE A 65 -1.53 -12.62 -6.67
CA ILE A 65 -2.00 -12.51 -5.29
C ILE A 65 -2.96 -13.67 -5.03
N ASP A 66 -2.95 -14.20 -3.82
CA ASP A 66 -3.89 -15.25 -3.38
C ASP A 66 -5.34 -14.85 -3.67
N GLY A 67 -6.11 -15.78 -4.24
CA GLY A 67 -7.48 -15.53 -4.70
C GLY A 67 -7.61 -14.87 -6.08
N CYS A 68 -6.50 -14.59 -6.78
CA CYS A 68 -6.51 -14.10 -8.16
C CYS A 68 -5.94 -15.16 -9.12
N ASP A 69 -6.73 -15.57 -10.11
CA ASP A 69 -6.34 -16.59 -11.10
C ASP A 69 -5.51 -16.03 -12.26
N HIS A 70 -5.13 -14.77 -12.22
CA HIS A 70 -4.41 -14.08 -13.29
C HIS A 70 -3.39 -13.08 -12.71
N THR A 71 -2.41 -12.74 -13.54
CA THR A 71 -1.45 -11.67 -13.25
C THR A 71 -2.19 -10.35 -13.02
N ILE A 72 -1.88 -9.70 -11.91
CA ILE A 72 -2.43 -8.39 -11.58
C ILE A 72 -1.48 -7.28 -12.01
N ILE A 73 -2.05 -6.15 -12.37
CA ILE A 73 -1.34 -4.90 -12.57
C ILE A 73 -2.02 -3.86 -11.68
N ASN A 74 -1.32 -3.37 -10.67
CA ASN A 74 -1.78 -2.24 -9.88
C ASN A 74 -1.38 -0.96 -10.60
N ARG A 75 -2.36 -0.11 -10.94
CA ARG A 75 -2.14 1.18 -11.61
C ARG A 75 -2.18 2.36 -10.65
N SER A 76 -2.46 2.09 -9.39
CA SER A 76 -2.50 3.08 -8.33
C SER A 76 -2.42 2.42 -6.95
N PRO A 77 -1.98 3.16 -5.92
CA PRO A 77 -2.02 2.68 -4.54
C PRO A 77 -3.42 2.30 -4.05
N GLN A 78 -4.46 2.98 -4.53
CA GLN A 78 -5.85 2.68 -4.21
C GLN A 78 -6.28 1.32 -4.75
N GLU A 79 -5.85 0.99 -5.96
CA GLU A 79 -6.10 -0.31 -6.57
C GLU A 79 -5.36 -1.43 -5.82
N ALA A 80 -4.11 -1.20 -5.43
CA ALA A 80 -3.35 -2.11 -4.59
C ALA A 80 -4.04 -2.35 -3.24
N GLN A 81 -4.54 -1.28 -2.61
CA GLN A 81 -5.30 -1.38 -1.35
C GLN A 81 -6.59 -2.19 -1.49
N SER A 82 -7.31 -2.03 -2.59
CA SER A 82 -8.53 -2.82 -2.84
C SER A 82 -8.26 -4.32 -2.95
N ARG A 83 -7.02 -4.69 -3.27
CA ARG A 83 -6.52 -6.07 -3.34
C ARG A 83 -5.82 -6.54 -2.06
N GLY A 84 -5.88 -5.74 -0.98
CA GLY A 84 -5.32 -6.09 0.33
C GLY A 84 -3.86 -5.71 0.52
N ILE A 85 -3.22 -4.98 -0.42
CA ILE A 85 -1.85 -4.49 -0.27
C ILE A 85 -1.89 -3.11 0.37
N SER A 86 -1.32 -2.97 1.56
CA SER A 86 -1.19 -1.68 2.24
C SER A 86 0.27 -1.34 2.48
N THR A 87 0.64 -0.08 2.33
CA THR A 87 2.03 0.40 2.48
C THR A 87 2.09 1.50 3.51
N VAL A 88 3.08 1.40 4.40
CA VAL A 88 3.49 2.49 5.28
C VAL A 88 4.78 3.05 4.74
N TYR A 89 4.76 4.32 4.31
CA TYR A 89 5.95 5.00 3.83
C TYR A 89 6.76 5.57 5.00
N GLN A 90 8.07 5.73 4.78
CA GLN A 90 8.99 6.25 5.78
C GLN A 90 8.67 7.70 6.19
N GLU A 91 8.18 8.50 5.25
CA GLU A 91 7.73 9.86 5.50
C GLU A 91 6.25 9.87 5.83
N VAL A 92 5.93 10.31 7.04
CA VAL A 92 4.54 10.54 7.47
C VAL A 92 4.15 11.94 7.02
N ASN A 93 3.48 12.04 5.90
CA ASN A 93 2.95 13.30 5.39
C ASN A 93 1.55 13.56 5.95
N LEU A 94 1.48 14.25 7.09
CA LEU A 94 0.22 14.75 7.61
C LEU A 94 -0.13 16.08 6.91
N CYS A 95 -1.41 16.27 6.64
CA CYS A 95 -1.93 17.54 6.14
C CYS A 95 -2.25 18.44 7.34
N PRO A 96 -1.43 19.48 7.62
CA PRO A 96 -1.58 20.27 8.84
C PRO A 96 -2.87 21.10 8.89
N ASN A 97 -3.52 21.29 7.75
CA ASN A 97 -4.78 22.03 7.64
C ASN A 97 -6.04 21.15 7.81
N LEU A 98 -5.84 19.85 8.00
CA LEU A 98 -6.90 18.87 8.17
C LEU A 98 -6.94 18.38 9.62
N THR A 99 -8.13 18.06 10.09
CA THR A 99 -8.31 17.45 11.41
C THR A 99 -7.68 16.06 11.48
N VAL A 100 -7.51 15.54 12.70
CA VAL A 100 -7.04 14.16 12.92
C VAL A 100 -7.94 13.16 12.19
N ALA A 101 -9.26 13.33 12.27
CA ALA A 101 -10.19 12.44 11.57
C ALA A 101 -10.04 12.50 10.04
N GLU A 102 -9.84 13.68 9.47
CA GLU A 102 -9.61 13.86 8.03
C GLU A 102 -8.29 13.22 7.60
N ASN A 103 -7.21 13.44 8.34
CA ASN A 103 -5.92 12.81 8.07
C ASN A 103 -6.00 11.26 8.09
N LEU A 104 -6.75 10.68 9.03
CA LEU A 104 -6.95 9.23 9.12
C LEU A 104 -7.76 8.66 7.96
N PHE A 105 -8.65 9.46 7.35
CA PHE A 105 -9.58 9.01 6.31
C PHE A 105 -9.33 9.62 4.93
N ILE A 106 -8.21 10.31 4.69
CA ILE A 106 -7.86 10.85 3.36
C ILE A 106 -8.04 9.79 2.27
N GLY A 107 -8.84 10.11 1.26
CA GLY A 107 -9.14 9.23 0.12
C GLY A 107 -10.05 8.04 0.45
N ARG A 108 -10.52 7.92 1.70
CA ARG A 108 -11.41 6.84 2.19
C ARG A 108 -12.54 7.39 3.06
N GLU A 109 -12.90 8.65 2.84
CA GLU A 109 -13.93 9.32 3.61
C GLU A 109 -15.27 8.57 3.48
N PRO A 110 -15.97 8.26 4.59
CA PRO A 110 -17.29 7.69 4.51
C PRO A 110 -18.25 8.69 3.85
N ARG A 111 -19.03 8.22 2.89
CA ARG A 111 -19.95 9.07 2.14
C ARG A 111 -21.39 8.63 2.36
N LYS A 112 -22.30 9.61 2.43
CA LYS A 112 -23.74 9.41 2.47
C LYS A 112 -24.39 10.36 1.45
N ALA A 113 -25.18 9.82 0.54
CA ALA A 113 -25.81 10.57 -0.56
C ALA A 113 -24.81 11.43 -1.37
N GLY A 114 -23.58 10.94 -1.60
CA GLY A 114 -22.53 11.64 -2.38
C GLY A 114 -21.71 12.66 -1.58
N LEU A 115 -22.10 13.00 -0.36
CA LEU A 115 -21.40 13.94 0.53
C LEU A 115 -20.61 13.18 1.60
N ILE A 116 -19.58 13.83 2.17
CA ILE A 116 -18.81 13.27 3.28
C ILE A 116 -19.70 13.17 4.52
N ASP A 117 -19.77 11.99 5.12
CA ASP A 117 -20.46 11.76 6.39
C ASP A 117 -19.50 12.01 7.56
N TRP A 118 -19.37 13.28 7.93
CA TRP A 118 -18.52 13.75 9.02
C TRP A 118 -18.78 13.05 10.35
N LYS A 119 -20.07 12.81 10.66
CA LYS A 119 -20.46 12.15 11.91
C LYS A 119 -19.94 10.72 11.98
N THR A 120 -20.11 9.97 10.90
CA THR A 120 -19.57 8.60 10.82
C THR A 120 -18.06 8.61 10.81
N MET A 121 -17.42 9.54 10.11
CA MET A 121 -15.95 9.66 10.05
C MET A 121 -15.35 9.92 11.42
N ASN A 122 -15.84 10.94 12.16
CA ASN A 122 -15.36 11.27 13.50
C ASN A 122 -15.59 10.12 14.49
N LYS A 123 -16.74 9.44 14.42
CA LYS A 123 -17.02 8.27 15.27
C LYS A 123 -16.04 7.12 15.01
N ARG A 124 -15.73 6.84 13.73
CA ARG A 124 -14.77 5.78 13.36
C ARG A 124 -13.35 6.16 13.75
N ALA A 125 -12.96 7.43 13.56
CA ALA A 125 -11.65 7.94 13.98
C ALA A 125 -11.46 7.81 15.49
N ALA A 126 -12.43 8.26 16.28
CA ALA A 126 -12.37 8.16 17.73
C ALA A 126 -12.27 6.71 18.21
N LYS A 127 -13.03 5.80 17.59
CA LYS A 127 -12.93 4.38 17.90
C LYS A 127 -11.56 3.81 17.58
N LEU A 128 -11.01 4.14 16.41
CA LEU A 128 -9.68 3.68 15.99
C LEU A 128 -8.59 4.13 16.96
N LEU A 129 -8.62 5.39 17.39
CA LEU A 129 -7.66 5.91 18.36
C LEU A 129 -7.83 5.23 19.72
N GLN A 130 -9.06 4.99 20.17
CA GLN A 130 -9.34 4.27 21.40
C GLN A 130 -8.83 2.82 21.35
N ASP A 131 -9.03 2.11 20.23
CA ASP A 131 -8.55 0.74 20.05
C ASP A 131 -7.01 0.65 20.07
N LEU A 132 -6.32 1.77 19.76
CA LEU A 132 -4.85 1.91 19.81
C LEU A 132 -4.35 2.55 21.12
N ASP A 133 -5.21 2.82 22.10
CA ASP A 133 -4.89 3.51 23.36
C ASP A 133 -4.29 4.92 23.14
N ILE A 134 -4.72 5.60 22.07
CA ILE A 134 -4.30 6.96 21.74
C ILE A 134 -5.38 7.96 22.18
N HIS A 135 -5.00 8.88 23.07
CA HIS A 135 -5.88 9.94 23.55
C HIS A 135 -5.67 11.23 22.75
N ALA A 136 -6.46 11.43 21.70
CA ALA A 136 -6.45 12.64 20.90
C ALA A 136 -7.88 13.04 20.51
N ASP A 137 -8.12 14.36 20.43
CA ASP A 137 -9.38 14.89 19.90
C ASP A 137 -9.35 14.81 18.37
N VAL A 138 -10.24 14.01 17.81
CA VAL A 138 -10.32 13.76 16.36
C VAL A 138 -10.73 14.98 15.54
N THR A 139 -11.25 16.02 16.18
CA THR A 139 -11.70 17.27 15.53
C THR A 139 -10.64 18.36 15.51
N GLN A 140 -9.51 18.17 16.21
CA GLN A 140 -8.37 19.10 16.18
C GLN A 140 -7.55 18.94 14.89
N THR A 141 -6.96 20.03 14.43
CA THR A 141 -6.00 20.10 13.31
C THR A 141 -4.57 19.98 13.81
#